data_c5dba3eab8af667ebdceeb1bc97eccbc
#
_entry.id   c5dba3eab8af667ebdceeb1bc97eccbc
#
_cell.length_a   1.000
_cell.length_b   1.000
_cell.length_c   1.000
_cell.angle_alpha   90.00
_cell.angle_beta   90.00
_cell.angle_gamma   90.00
#
_symmetry.space_group_name_H-M   'P 1'
#
loop_
_entity.id
_entity.type
_entity.pdbx_description
1 polymer ?
#
loop_
_entity_poly.entity_id
_entity_poly.type
_entity_poly.pdbx_seq_one_letter_code
_entity_poly.pdbx_strand_id
1 'polypeptide(L)'
;MSEHRQSASGPASPGEDLGVLLAACCERVVRTVLATLGPAGYGHLTPTQAITLLFIGRGINTVTQLAERAGLTTQAMSKICAVLQADGLLDRQPHTDDARSRRLALTADGRRLHDLLSQAGADAERAWTDLVGAQTLQTVRAALAAYAHSPEPAAPTTQVRLRFT
;
A
#
# COMPACT_ATOMS: atom_id res chain seq x y z
N MET A 1 32.98 26.72 15.52
CA MET A 1 32.02 27.33 14.57
C MET A 1 31.99 26.41 13.36
N SER A 2 31.03 25.49 13.37
CA SER A 2 30.81 24.52 12.27
C SER A 2 29.39 24.73 11.78
N GLU A 3 29.28 25.38 10.62
CA GLU A 3 28.03 25.60 9.93
C GLU A 3 27.44 24.26 9.44
N HIS A 4 26.35 23.85 10.05
CA HIS A 4 25.48 22.80 9.48
C HIS A 4 24.78 23.38 8.25
N ARG A 5 25.27 23.04 7.05
CA ARG A 5 24.52 23.23 5.82
C ARG A 5 23.28 22.33 5.86
N GLN A 6 22.16 22.91 6.19
CA GLN A 6 20.84 22.36 5.86
C GLN A 6 20.72 22.41 4.33
N SER A 7 20.82 21.24 3.68
CA SER A 7 20.39 21.09 2.30
C SER A 7 18.86 21.20 2.27
N ALA A 8 18.35 22.40 2.12
CA ALA A 8 16.99 22.63 1.73
C ALA A 8 16.83 22.05 0.32
N SER A 9 16.08 20.95 0.19
CA SER A 9 15.59 20.47 -1.11
C SER A 9 14.78 21.61 -1.74
N GLY A 10 15.33 22.20 -2.80
CA GLY A 10 14.64 23.24 -3.56
C GLY A 10 13.33 22.72 -4.17
N PRO A 11 12.43 23.61 -4.60
CA PRO A 11 11.22 23.23 -5.30
C PRO A 11 11.59 22.39 -6.53
N ALA A 12 10.74 21.36 -6.83
CA ALA A 12 10.90 20.53 -8.01
C ALA A 12 11.19 21.38 -9.26
N SER A 13 12.17 20.95 -10.04
CA SER A 13 12.51 21.66 -11.28
C SER A 13 11.28 21.76 -12.18
N PRO A 14 10.99 22.93 -12.78
CA PRO A 14 9.91 23.05 -13.75
C PRO A 14 10.21 22.11 -14.94
N GLY A 15 9.47 20.98 -15.04
CA GLY A 15 9.63 20.00 -16.12
C GLY A 15 9.71 18.55 -15.66
N GLU A 16 9.72 18.26 -14.36
CA GLU A 16 9.66 16.89 -13.88
C GLU A 16 8.21 16.34 -14.04
N ASP A 17 8.07 15.23 -14.75
CA ASP A 17 6.77 14.62 -15.03
C ASP A 17 6.07 14.20 -13.73
N LEU A 18 4.80 14.61 -13.56
CA LEU A 18 4.01 14.32 -12.37
C LEU A 18 3.89 12.81 -12.11
N GLY A 19 3.78 12.00 -13.16
CA GLY A 19 3.71 10.54 -13.05
C GLY A 19 5.00 9.97 -12.46
N VAL A 20 6.16 10.49 -12.86
CA VAL A 20 7.48 10.11 -12.30
C VAL A 20 7.58 10.49 -10.84
N LEU A 21 7.16 11.69 -10.47
CA LEU A 21 7.14 12.13 -9.06
C LEU A 21 6.22 11.26 -8.20
N LEU A 22 5.03 10.94 -8.68
CA LEU A 22 4.10 10.07 -7.97
C LEU A 22 4.67 8.66 -7.79
N ALA A 23 5.32 8.11 -8.81
CA ALA A 23 5.98 6.81 -8.73
C ALA A 23 7.12 6.82 -7.69
N ALA A 24 7.97 7.85 -7.70
CA ALA A 24 9.06 8.02 -6.74
C ALA A 24 8.55 8.19 -5.29
N CYS A 25 7.48 8.97 -5.08
CA CYS A 25 6.83 9.12 -3.78
C CYS A 25 6.26 7.79 -3.29
N CYS A 26 5.56 7.05 -4.16
CA CYS A 26 5.00 5.74 -3.84
C CYS A 26 6.11 4.75 -3.46
N GLU A 27 7.18 4.67 -4.25
CA GLU A 27 8.34 3.80 -3.97
C GLU A 27 8.98 4.16 -2.61
N ARG A 28 9.16 5.44 -2.31
CA ARG A 28 9.70 5.89 -1.04
C ARG A 28 8.85 5.43 0.15
N VAL A 29 7.53 5.63 0.08
CA VAL A 29 6.60 5.19 1.14
C VAL A 29 6.64 3.68 1.31
N VAL A 30 6.55 2.91 0.21
CA VAL A 30 6.60 1.45 0.23
C VAL A 30 7.91 0.96 0.85
N ARG A 31 9.05 1.50 0.44
CA ARG A 31 10.37 1.15 1.00
C ARG A 31 10.45 1.42 2.51
N THR A 32 9.94 2.56 2.97
CA THR A 32 9.90 2.91 4.40
C THR A 32 9.06 1.88 5.18
N VAL A 33 7.89 1.53 4.68
CA VAL A 33 7.02 0.54 5.31
C VAL A 33 7.67 -0.84 5.32
N LEU A 34 8.23 -1.29 4.20
CA LEU A 34 8.86 -2.61 4.09
C LEU A 34 10.13 -2.75 4.94
N ALA A 35 10.85 -1.65 5.20
CA ALA A 35 12.02 -1.66 6.08
C ALA A 35 11.69 -2.12 7.51
N THR A 36 10.43 -2.01 7.95
CA THR A 36 9.99 -2.47 9.27
C THR A 36 9.82 -3.99 9.36
N LEU A 37 9.68 -4.68 8.21
CA LEU A 37 9.40 -6.11 8.16
C LEU A 37 10.59 -6.96 8.60
N GLY A 38 11.81 -6.60 8.21
CA GLY A 38 13.02 -7.36 8.55
C GLY A 38 13.21 -7.50 10.05
N PRO A 39 13.28 -6.40 10.81
CA PRO A 39 13.42 -6.43 12.28
C PRO A 39 12.26 -7.16 12.99
N ALA A 40 11.07 -7.18 12.40
CA ALA A 40 9.89 -7.86 12.93
C ALA A 40 9.83 -9.37 12.58
N GLY A 41 10.81 -9.91 11.86
CA GLY A 41 10.84 -11.32 11.45
C GLY A 41 10.08 -11.65 10.18
N TYR A 42 9.58 -10.63 9.47
CA TYR A 42 8.77 -10.79 8.25
C TYR A 42 9.48 -10.32 6.96
N GLY A 43 10.81 -10.27 6.98
CA GLY A 43 11.62 -9.82 5.83
C GLY A 43 11.48 -10.65 4.56
N HIS A 44 10.84 -11.81 4.63
CA HIS A 44 10.53 -12.68 3.48
C HIS A 44 9.27 -12.24 2.72
N LEU A 45 8.45 -11.35 3.29
CA LEU A 45 7.22 -10.90 2.66
C LEU A 45 7.50 -9.92 1.52
N THR A 46 6.83 -10.14 0.40
CA THR A 46 6.85 -9.24 -0.74
C THR A 46 5.99 -7.99 -0.49
N PRO A 47 6.23 -6.87 -1.21
CA PRO A 47 5.38 -5.68 -1.15
C PRO A 47 3.90 -5.99 -1.37
N THR A 48 3.58 -6.87 -2.33
CA THR A 48 2.21 -7.25 -2.65
C THR A 48 1.54 -8.01 -1.50
N GLN A 49 2.27 -8.88 -0.80
CA GLN A 49 1.77 -9.57 0.39
C GLN A 49 1.48 -8.60 1.54
N ALA A 50 2.38 -7.66 1.81
CA ALA A 50 2.19 -6.63 2.82
C ALA A 50 0.96 -5.74 2.52
N ILE A 51 0.81 -5.28 1.28
CA ILE A 51 -0.35 -4.49 0.84
C ILE A 51 -1.65 -5.31 0.94
N THR A 52 -1.61 -6.60 0.62
CA THR A 52 -2.78 -7.48 0.75
C THR A 52 -3.26 -7.55 2.21
N LEU A 53 -2.35 -7.66 3.19
CA LEU A 53 -2.71 -7.62 4.62
C LEU A 53 -3.34 -6.28 5.01
N LEU A 54 -2.82 -5.16 4.50
CA LEU A 54 -3.41 -3.83 4.73
C LEU A 54 -4.82 -3.72 4.15
N PHE A 55 -5.09 -4.29 2.98
CA PHE A 55 -6.44 -4.29 2.39
C PHE A 55 -7.41 -5.14 3.20
N ILE A 56 -6.99 -6.33 3.65
CA ILE A 56 -7.84 -7.20 4.47
C ILE A 56 -8.18 -6.53 5.81
N GLY A 57 -7.22 -5.88 6.46
CA GLY A 57 -7.46 -5.14 7.70
C GLY A 57 -8.42 -3.94 7.53
N ARG A 58 -8.57 -3.43 6.30
CA ARG A 58 -9.55 -2.40 5.93
C ARG A 58 -10.91 -2.96 5.47
N GLY A 59 -11.13 -4.26 5.60
CA GLY A 59 -12.40 -4.92 5.28
C GLY A 59 -12.54 -5.43 3.85
N ILE A 60 -11.50 -5.30 2.99
CA ILE A 60 -11.47 -5.91 1.65
C ILE A 60 -11.06 -7.38 1.82
N ASN A 61 -12.03 -8.29 1.91
CA ASN A 61 -11.78 -9.63 2.42
C ASN A 61 -12.18 -10.77 1.47
N THR A 62 -12.43 -10.49 0.20
CA THR A 62 -12.60 -11.51 -0.84
C THR A 62 -11.45 -11.48 -1.84
N VAL A 63 -11.08 -12.65 -2.35
CA VAL A 63 -9.98 -12.77 -3.34
C VAL A 63 -10.23 -11.92 -4.58
N THR A 64 -11.49 -11.82 -5.03
CA THR A 64 -11.88 -11.03 -6.21
C THR A 64 -11.66 -9.54 -5.95
N GLN A 65 -12.17 -8.99 -4.83
CA GLN A 65 -11.98 -7.58 -4.48
C GLN A 65 -10.50 -7.23 -4.28
N LEU A 66 -9.72 -8.13 -3.66
CA LEU A 66 -8.29 -7.93 -3.49
C LEU A 66 -7.55 -7.93 -4.83
N ALA A 67 -7.92 -8.82 -5.76
CA ALA A 67 -7.35 -8.90 -7.10
C ALA A 67 -7.62 -7.61 -7.89
N GLU A 68 -8.87 -7.15 -7.90
CA GLU A 68 -9.28 -5.88 -8.52
C GLU A 68 -8.50 -4.70 -7.95
N ARG A 69 -8.43 -4.60 -6.62
CA ARG A 69 -7.73 -3.51 -5.93
C ARG A 69 -6.23 -3.50 -6.18
N ALA A 70 -5.62 -4.66 -6.33
CA ALA A 70 -4.19 -4.83 -6.59
C ALA A 70 -3.83 -4.83 -8.09
N GLY A 71 -4.80 -4.73 -9.00
CA GLY A 71 -4.57 -4.85 -10.45
C GLY A 71 -4.02 -6.23 -10.87
N LEU A 72 -4.43 -7.29 -10.17
CA LEU A 72 -3.98 -8.66 -10.39
C LEU A 72 -5.11 -9.56 -10.87
N THR A 73 -4.75 -10.73 -11.42
CA THR A 73 -5.73 -11.78 -11.69
C THR A 73 -6.16 -12.46 -10.38
N THR A 74 -7.40 -12.96 -10.33
CA THR A 74 -7.92 -13.73 -9.18
C THR A 74 -7.02 -14.93 -8.85
N GLN A 75 -6.45 -15.58 -9.88
CA GLN A 75 -5.53 -16.70 -9.69
C GLN A 75 -4.22 -16.28 -9.01
N ALA A 76 -3.64 -15.13 -9.42
CA ALA A 76 -2.44 -14.58 -8.79
C ALA A 76 -2.70 -14.20 -7.34
N MET A 77 -3.81 -13.52 -7.07
CA MET A 77 -4.21 -13.15 -5.71
C MET A 77 -4.50 -14.38 -4.84
N SER A 78 -5.11 -15.42 -5.40
CA SER A 78 -5.31 -16.69 -4.68
C SER A 78 -4.00 -17.32 -4.21
N LYS A 79 -2.95 -17.28 -5.04
CA LYS A 79 -1.61 -17.78 -4.67
C LYS A 79 -1.00 -16.94 -3.54
N ILE A 80 -1.12 -15.61 -3.61
CA ILE A 80 -0.66 -14.70 -2.56
C ILE A 80 -1.36 -15.01 -1.23
N CYS A 81 -2.69 -15.14 -1.25
CA CYS A 81 -3.46 -15.50 -0.06
C CYS A 81 -3.07 -16.87 0.50
N ALA A 82 -2.76 -17.86 -0.37
CA ALA A 82 -2.34 -19.18 0.07
C ALA A 82 -0.98 -19.14 0.80
N VAL A 83 -0.03 -18.32 0.33
CA VAL A 83 1.25 -18.11 1.03
C VAL A 83 1.02 -17.45 2.38
N LEU A 84 0.25 -16.38 2.44
CA LEU A 84 -0.07 -15.70 3.71
C LEU A 84 -0.82 -16.60 4.71
N GLN A 85 -1.61 -17.57 4.21
CA GLN A 85 -2.24 -18.59 5.05
C GLN A 85 -1.20 -19.61 5.56
N ALA A 86 -0.27 -20.05 4.72
CA ALA A 86 0.82 -20.95 5.12
C ALA A 86 1.73 -20.30 6.18
N ASP A 87 1.95 -18.98 6.07
CA ASP A 87 2.69 -18.17 7.05
C ASP A 87 1.88 -17.90 8.34
N GLY A 88 0.65 -18.40 8.44
CA GLY A 88 -0.20 -18.20 9.62
C GLY A 88 -0.73 -16.78 9.80
N LEU A 89 -0.68 -15.93 8.78
CA LEU A 89 -1.12 -14.53 8.83
C LEU A 89 -2.58 -14.33 8.44
N LEU A 90 -3.12 -15.25 7.64
CA LEU A 90 -4.52 -15.26 7.20
C LEU A 90 -5.23 -16.56 7.55
N ASP A 91 -6.54 -16.44 7.75
CA ASP A 91 -7.45 -17.56 7.89
C ASP A 91 -8.65 -17.40 6.94
N ARG A 92 -9.33 -18.51 6.65
CA ARG A 92 -10.58 -18.54 5.87
C ARG A 92 -11.74 -18.81 6.80
N GLN A 93 -12.62 -17.84 6.92
CA GLN A 93 -13.82 -17.97 7.70
C GLN A 93 -15.04 -18.28 6.81
N PRO A 94 -15.98 -19.16 7.25
CA PRO A 94 -17.25 -19.32 6.57
C PRO A 94 -18.00 -17.98 6.57
N HIS A 95 -18.64 -17.66 5.46
CA HIS A 95 -19.56 -16.52 5.43
C HIS A 95 -20.89 -16.94 6.07
N THR A 96 -21.45 -16.13 6.97
CA THR A 96 -22.69 -16.42 7.70
C THR A 96 -23.92 -16.49 6.78
N ASP A 97 -23.90 -15.78 5.64
CA ASP A 97 -25.06 -15.65 4.74
C ASP A 97 -24.93 -16.46 3.44
N ASP A 98 -23.74 -16.98 3.12
CA ASP A 98 -23.50 -17.84 1.95
C ASP A 98 -22.37 -18.82 2.22
N ALA A 99 -22.69 -20.08 2.47
CA ALA A 99 -21.73 -21.16 2.72
C ALA A 99 -20.74 -21.41 1.55
N ARG A 100 -20.99 -20.82 0.38
CA ARG A 100 -20.11 -20.90 -0.80
C ARG A 100 -19.07 -19.78 -0.85
N SER A 101 -19.27 -18.70 -0.10
CA SER A 101 -18.37 -17.55 -0.04
C SER A 101 -17.48 -17.64 1.20
N ARG A 102 -16.18 -17.85 1.01
CA ARG A 102 -15.20 -17.83 2.11
C ARG A 102 -14.55 -16.46 2.18
N ARG A 103 -14.67 -15.81 3.32
CA ARG A 103 -13.98 -14.54 3.60
C ARG A 103 -12.61 -14.79 4.20
N LEU A 104 -11.67 -13.94 3.83
CA LEU A 104 -10.34 -13.91 4.41
C LEU A 104 -10.38 -13.06 5.69
N ALA A 105 -9.72 -13.52 6.74
CA ALA A 105 -9.58 -12.80 8.00
C ALA A 105 -8.11 -12.82 8.43
N LEU A 106 -7.67 -11.75 9.08
CA LEU A 106 -6.36 -11.73 9.71
C LEU A 106 -6.37 -12.62 10.95
N THR A 107 -5.36 -13.46 11.14
CA THR A 107 -5.09 -14.15 12.39
C THR A 107 -4.64 -13.16 13.48
N ALA A 108 -4.33 -13.62 14.68
CA ALA A 108 -3.72 -12.77 15.71
C ALA A 108 -2.37 -12.20 15.23
N ASP A 109 -1.54 -13.03 14.59
CA ASP A 109 -0.26 -12.62 14.04
C ASP A 109 -0.42 -11.69 12.84
N GLY A 110 -1.37 -11.99 11.95
CA GLY A 110 -1.74 -11.11 10.85
C GLY A 110 -2.21 -9.74 11.32
N ARG A 111 -2.97 -9.64 12.42
CA ARG A 111 -3.37 -8.34 13.01
C ARG A 111 -2.17 -7.58 13.56
N ARG A 112 -1.27 -8.25 14.30
CA ARG A 112 -0.04 -7.60 14.79
C ARG A 112 0.80 -7.04 13.65
N LEU A 113 0.94 -7.80 12.58
CA LEU A 113 1.67 -7.35 11.40
C LEU A 113 0.95 -6.22 10.67
N HIS A 114 -0.36 -6.29 10.50
CA HIS A 114 -1.18 -5.21 9.94
C HIS A 114 -0.98 -3.90 10.72
N ASP A 115 -0.99 -3.96 12.06
CA ASP A 115 -0.82 -2.78 12.91
C ASP A 115 0.59 -2.19 12.76
N LEU A 116 1.62 -3.04 12.68
CA LEU A 116 3.00 -2.62 12.40
C LEU A 116 3.09 -1.88 11.05
N LEU A 117 2.55 -2.48 9.99
CA LEU A 117 2.55 -1.88 8.64
C LEU A 117 1.76 -0.56 8.61
N SER A 118 0.63 -0.51 9.31
CA SER A 118 -0.21 0.69 9.41
C SER A 118 0.51 1.81 10.15
N GLN A 119 1.20 1.48 11.24
CA GLN A 119 2.01 2.44 11.99
C GLN A 119 3.17 2.97 11.15
N ALA A 120 3.89 2.11 10.43
CA ALA A 120 4.97 2.52 9.54
C ALA A 120 4.46 3.44 8.41
N GLY A 121 3.27 3.18 7.89
CA GLY A 121 2.60 4.06 6.93
C GLY A 121 2.28 5.45 7.52
N ALA A 122 1.79 5.49 8.76
CA ALA A 122 1.52 6.74 9.48
C ALA A 122 2.82 7.52 9.77
N ASP A 123 3.92 6.82 10.06
CA ASP A 123 5.22 7.45 10.29
C ASP A 123 5.77 8.06 8.99
N ALA A 124 5.65 7.37 7.87
CA ALA A 124 6.01 7.90 6.57
C ALA A 124 5.18 9.15 6.21
N GLU A 125 3.89 9.16 6.54
CA GLU A 125 3.02 10.32 6.34
C GLU A 125 3.40 11.48 7.26
N ARG A 126 3.76 11.23 8.51
CA ARG A 126 4.27 12.28 9.43
C ARG A 126 5.54 12.91 8.88
N ALA A 127 6.51 12.11 8.43
CA ALA A 127 7.73 12.63 7.82
C ALA A 127 7.45 13.50 6.58
N TRP A 128 6.42 13.16 5.81
CA TRP A 128 5.98 13.99 4.69
C TRP A 128 5.32 15.27 5.17
N THR A 129 4.47 15.20 6.19
CA THR A 129 3.85 16.37 6.82
C THR A 129 4.88 17.36 7.34
N ASP A 130 5.94 16.88 7.99
CA ASP A 130 7.02 17.71 8.53
C ASP A 130 7.79 18.43 7.41
N LEU A 131 7.87 17.80 6.22
CA LEU A 131 8.55 18.38 5.06
C LEU A 131 7.75 19.48 4.36
N VAL A 132 6.45 19.27 4.14
CA VAL A 132 5.61 20.15 3.28
C VAL A 132 4.54 20.93 4.05
N GLY A 133 4.33 20.63 5.31
CA GLY A 133 3.27 21.16 6.15
C GLY A 133 1.93 20.45 6.00
N ALA A 134 1.15 20.42 7.09
CA ALA A 134 -0.12 19.67 7.15
C ALA A 134 -1.15 20.13 6.11
N GLN A 135 -1.28 21.44 5.91
CA GLN A 135 -2.24 22.01 4.95
C GLN A 135 -1.92 21.61 3.52
N THR A 136 -0.64 21.66 3.13
CA THR A 136 -0.17 21.24 1.79
C THR A 136 -0.44 19.77 1.58
N LEU A 137 -0.08 18.91 2.54
CA LEU A 137 -0.32 17.46 2.43
C LEU A 137 -1.82 17.15 2.33
N GLN A 138 -2.67 17.86 3.06
CA GLN A 138 -4.11 17.70 2.95
C GLN A 138 -4.65 18.05 1.57
N THR A 139 -4.15 19.13 0.96
CA THR A 139 -4.50 19.53 -0.41
C THR A 139 -4.06 18.45 -1.43
N VAL A 140 -2.83 17.95 -1.30
CA VAL A 140 -2.31 16.86 -2.15
C VAL A 140 -3.18 15.60 -1.99
N ARG A 141 -3.52 15.22 -0.76
CA ARG A 141 -4.39 14.06 -0.49
C ARG A 141 -5.75 14.21 -1.18
N ALA A 142 -6.39 15.38 -1.05
CA ALA A 142 -7.68 15.65 -1.66
C ALA A 142 -7.61 15.57 -3.20
N ALA A 143 -6.57 16.15 -3.80
CA ALA A 143 -6.34 16.11 -5.24
C ALA A 143 -6.12 14.67 -5.75
N LEU A 144 -5.28 13.89 -5.07
CA LEU A 144 -5.03 12.48 -5.40
C LEU A 144 -6.28 11.62 -5.24
N ALA A 145 -7.06 11.84 -4.19
CA ALA A 145 -8.32 11.12 -3.98
C ALA A 145 -9.35 11.45 -5.07
N ALA A 146 -9.49 12.72 -5.43
CA ALA A 146 -10.38 13.15 -6.50
C ALA A 146 -10.00 12.51 -7.85
N TYR A 147 -8.71 12.47 -8.17
CA TYR A 147 -8.23 11.85 -9.40
C TYR A 147 -8.42 10.32 -9.38
N ALA A 148 -8.08 9.65 -8.27
CA ALA A 148 -8.18 8.20 -8.14
C ALA A 148 -9.64 7.68 -8.18
N HIS A 149 -10.62 8.53 -7.83
CA HIS A 149 -12.04 8.17 -7.85
C HIS A 149 -12.79 8.80 -9.04
N SER A 150 -12.11 9.53 -9.91
CA SER A 150 -12.72 10.04 -11.13
C SER A 150 -13.07 8.88 -12.08
N PRO A 151 -14.16 8.98 -12.87
CA PRO A 151 -14.43 8.00 -13.92
C PRO A 151 -13.23 7.94 -14.87
N GLU A 152 -12.75 6.74 -15.18
CA GLU A 152 -11.71 6.61 -16.21
C GLU A 152 -12.22 7.26 -17.51
N PRO A 153 -11.44 8.17 -18.14
CA PRO A 153 -11.73 8.57 -19.49
C PRO A 153 -11.71 7.32 -20.36
N ALA A 154 -12.72 7.14 -21.21
CA ALA A 154 -12.83 6.01 -22.13
C ALA A 154 -11.59 5.96 -23.04
N ALA A 155 -10.56 5.28 -22.62
CA ALA A 155 -9.29 5.11 -23.31
C ALA A 155 -9.06 3.64 -23.63
N PRO A 156 -8.35 3.31 -24.74
CA PRO A 156 -8.06 1.93 -25.09
C PRO A 156 -7.30 1.24 -23.97
N THR A 157 -7.74 0.05 -23.61
CA THR A 157 -7.31 -0.78 -22.50
C THR A 157 -5.81 -1.10 -22.55
N THR A 158 -4.97 -0.20 -22.10
CA THR A 158 -3.58 -0.53 -21.74
C THR A 158 -3.48 -0.52 -20.22
N GLN A 159 -3.57 -1.68 -19.60
CA GLN A 159 -3.34 -1.83 -18.16
C GLN A 159 -1.88 -1.53 -17.86
N VAL A 160 -1.60 -0.35 -17.32
CA VAL A 160 -0.30 -0.03 -16.73
C VAL A 160 -0.17 -0.79 -15.42
N ARG A 161 0.57 -1.88 -15.44
CA ARG A 161 0.91 -2.63 -14.22
C ARG A 161 2.16 -2.02 -13.61
N LEU A 162 2.01 -1.30 -12.50
CA LEU A 162 3.14 -0.94 -11.66
C LEU A 162 3.70 -2.23 -11.05
N ARG A 163 4.85 -2.69 -11.52
CA ARG A 163 5.61 -3.77 -10.90
C ARG A 163 6.60 -3.13 -9.94
N PHE A 164 6.37 -3.29 -8.65
CA PHE A 164 7.40 -3.04 -7.64
C PHE A 164 8.33 -4.26 -7.64
N THR A 165 9.55 -4.10 -8.13
CA THR A 165 10.64 -5.09 -8.06
C THR A 165 11.36 -4.96 -6.73
#